data_93e72076c3ea9b31a9274a38afb22e83
#
_entry.id   93e72076c3ea9b31a9274a38afb22e83
#
_cell.length_a   1.000
_cell.length_b   1.000
_cell.length_c   1.000
_cell.angle_alpha   90.00
_cell.angle_beta   90.00
_cell.angle_gamma   90.00
#
_symmetry.space_group_name_H-M   'P 1'
#
loop_
_entity.id
_entity.type
_entity.pdbx_description
1 polymer ?
#
loop_
_entity_poly.entity_id
_entity_poly.type
_entity_poly.pdbx_seq_one_letter_code
_entity_poly.pdbx_strand_id
1 'polypeptide(L)'
;MSDRVLLLSGYDAASHQRWRQGLARYLDDFNFTQIALPPRHFSWRIRGNSLSFAGLHRESLTGSYHALIATSMVDLSALRGMVPALAQLPTALYFHENQFAYPKSHRAHASVEPQIVTLYSALCADQLVFNTAFNRDSFFAGAEQLLRRLPDLVPGGLVSALRERTRIIPVLLEDRCFELPA
;
A
#
# COMPACT_ATOMS: atom_id res chain seq x y z
N MET A 1 -26.58 -8.04 2.42
CA MET A 1 -25.96 -6.73 2.07
C MET A 1 -24.51 -7.02 1.78
N SER A 2 -23.96 -6.54 0.65
CA SER A 2 -22.55 -6.72 0.32
C SER A 2 -21.69 -5.84 1.23
N ASP A 3 -20.53 -6.36 1.67
CA ASP A 3 -19.59 -5.62 2.48
C ASP A 3 -18.97 -4.45 1.71
N ARG A 4 -18.94 -3.26 2.32
CA ARG A 4 -18.38 -2.06 1.70
C ARG A 4 -16.90 -1.95 2.01
N VAL A 5 -16.07 -1.88 0.98
CA VAL A 5 -14.62 -1.79 1.09
C VAL A 5 -14.13 -0.48 0.49
N LEU A 6 -13.35 0.28 1.26
CA LEU A 6 -12.63 1.44 0.75
C LEU A 6 -11.29 0.98 0.16
N LEU A 7 -11.02 1.33 -1.10
CA LEU A 7 -9.75 1.02 -1.77
C LEU A 7 -9.02 2.30 -2.15
N LEU A 8 -7.79 2.48 -1.64
CA LEU A 8 -6.95 3.65 -1.88
C LEU A 8 -5.71 3.30 -2.68
N SER A 9 -5.49 4.01 -3.80
CA SER A 9 -4.27 3.93 -4.60
C SER A 9 -3.54 5.28 -4.58
N GLY A 10 -2.41 5.35 -3.88
CA GLY A 10 -1.63 6.60 -3.71
C GLY A 10 -0.86 7.03 -4.96
N TYR A 11 -0.61 6.10 -5.89
CA TYR A 11 0.09 6.31 -7.16
C TYR A 11 -0.44 5.31 -8.19
N ASP A 12 -1.46 5.71 -8.95
CA ASP A 12 -2.28 4.80 -9.76
C ASP A 12 -1.65 4.52 -11.14
N ALA A 13 -0.46 3.90 -11.15
CA ALA A 13 0.16 3.42 -12.39
C ALA A 13 -0.71 2.35 -13.07
N ALA A 14 -0.47 2.05 -14.34
CA ALA A 14 -1.29 1.13 -15.13
C ALA A 14 -1.48 -0.25 -14.47
N SER A 15 -0.43 -0.78 -13.80
CA SER A 15 -0.50 -2.02 -13.04
C SER A 15 -1.42 -1.94 -11.82
N HIS A 16 -1.37 -0.82 -11.07
CA HIS A 16 -2.24 -0.57 -9.92
C HIS A 16 -3.69 -0.39 -10.36
N GLN A 17 -3.90 0.37 -11.44
CA GLN A 17 -5.23 0.57 -12.02
C GLN A 17 -5.85 -0.75 -12.44
N ARG A 18 -5.11 -1.59 -13.18
CA ARG A 18 -5.58 -2.91 -13.60
C ARG A 18 -5.95 -3.80 -12.40
N TRP A 19 -5.08 -3.83 -11.38
CA TRP A 19 -5.31 -4.63 -10.19
C TRP A 19 -6.57 -4.19 -9.43
N ARG A 20 -6.75 -2.90 -9.13
CA ARG A 20 -7.92 -2.42 -8.38
C ARG A 20 -9.24 -2.58 -9.16
N GLN A 21 -9.19 -2.42 -10.50
CA GLN A 21 -10.34 -2.70 -11.37
C GLN A 21 -10.66 -4.19 -11.41
N GLY A 22 -9.64 -5.04 -11.42
CA GLY A 22 -9.79 -6.49 -11.34
C GLY A 22 -10.44 -6.93 -10.03
N LEU A 23 -10.00 -6.38 -8.88
CA LEU A 23 -10.64 -6.68 -7.60
C LEU A 23 -12.15 -6.38 -7.63
N ALA A 24 -12.53 -5.19 -8.10
CA ALA A 24 -13.94 -4.80 -8.16
C ALA A 24 -14.74 -5.61 -9.18
N ARG A 25 -14.08 -6.16 -10.21
CA ARG A 25 -14.74 -6.98 -11.24
C ARG A 25 -14.97 -8.43 -10.80
N TYR A 26 -14.00 -9.00 -10.06
CA TYR A 26 -14.00 -10.43 -9.75
C TYR A 26 -14.45 -10.76 -8.33
N LEU A 27 -14.58 -9.74 -7.46
CA LEU A 27 -15.07 -9.88 -6.09
C LEU A 27 -16.41 -9.15 -5.96
N ASP A 28 -17.43 -9.67 -6.63
CA ASP A 28 -18.77 -9.11 -6.73
C ASP A 28 -19.57 -9.15 -5.42
N ASP A 29 -19.16 -9.98 -4.48
CA ASP A 29 -19.69 -9.99 -3.11
C ASP A 29 -19.36 -8.71 -2.32
N PHE A 30 -18.40 -7.90 -2.80
CA PHE A 30 -17.95 -6.67 -2.14
C PHE A 30 -18.33 -5.42 -2.94
N ASN A 31 -18.70 -4.37 -2.23
CA ASN A 31 -18.95 -3.05 -2.82
C ASN A 31 -17.73 -2.15 -2.61
N PHE A 32 -16.94 -1.92 -3.68
CA PHE A 32 -15.72 -1.13 -3.63
C PHE A 32 -15.96 0.36 -3.89
N THR A 33 -15.62 1.20 -2.92
CA THR A 33 -15.38 2.63 -3.15
C THR A 33 -13.90 2.82 -3.44
N GLN A 34 -13.55 3.19 -4.68
CA GLN A 34 -12.17 3.33 -5.12
C GLN A 34 -11.78 4.79 -5.24
N ILE A 35 -10.70 5.20 -4.57
CA ILE A 35 -10.11 6.54 -4.67
C ILE A 35 -8.64 6.37 -5.08
N ALA A 36 -8.27 6.97 -6.21
CA ALA A 36 -6.95 6.82 -6.80
C ALA A 36 -6.35 8.16 -7.19
N LEU A 37 -5.08 8.36 -6.89
CA LEU A 37 -4.34 9.57 -7.26
C LEU A 37 -3.49 9.32 -8.51
N PRO A 38 -3.43 10.29 -9.45
CA PRO A 38 -2.67 10.14 -10.69
C PRO A 38 -1.19 9.78 -10.47
N PRO A 39 -0.58 8.94 -11.35
CA PRO A 39 0.81 8.48 -11.24
C PRO A 39 1.79 9.54 -11.76
N ARG A 40 1.90 10.66 -11.04
CA ARG A 40 2.78 11.78 -11.39
C ARG A 40 3.35 12.43 -10.13
N HIS A 41 4.48 13.13 -10.28
CA HIS A 41 5.18 13.82 -9.18
C HIS A 41 5.51 12.87 -8.03
N PHE A 42 6.24 11.79 -8.32
CA PHE A 42 6.53 10.70 -7.39
C PHE A 42 7.06 11.19 -6.03
N SER A 43 8.08 12.06 -6.02
CA SER A 43 8.66 12.60 -4.77
C SER A 43 7.64 13.33 -3.90
N TRP A 44 6.70 14.06 -4.53
CA TRP A 44 5.58 14.69 -3.81
C TRP A 44 4.57 13.64 -3.33
N ARG A 45 4.26 12.64 -4.17
CA ARG A 45 3.25 11.62 -3.84
C ARG A 45 3.58 10.81 -2.61
N ILE A 46 4.84 10.60 -2.28
CA ILE A 46 5.25 9.83 -1.11
C ILE A 46 4.62 10.36 0.19
N ARG A 47 4.63 11.68 0.38
CA ARG A 47 4.02 12.33 1.56
C ARG A 47 2.71 13.05 1.23
N GLY A 48 2.65 13.69 0.09
CA GLY A 48 1.51 14.51 -0.31
C GLY A 48 0.25 13.71 -0.62
N ASN A 49 0.32 12.37 -0.75
CA ASN A 49 -0.86 11.58 -1.00
C ASN A 49 -1.87 11.63 0.17
N SER A 50 -1.41 11.56 1.41
CA SER A 50 -2.26 11.66 2.60
C SER A 50 -2.98 13.00 2.68
N LEU A 51 -2.26 14.11 2.41
CA LEU A 51 -2.86 15.44 2.34
C LEU A 51 -3.89 15.54 1.20
N SER A 52 -3.57 14.99 0.02
CA SER A 52 -4.49 14.99 -1.13
C SER A 52 -5.76 14.19 -0.82
N PHE A 53 -5.64 12.99 -0.25
CA PHE A 53 -6.79 12.20 0.15
C PHE A 53 -7.64 12.91 1.20
N ALA A 54 -7.04 13.38 2.29
CA ALA A 54 -7.75 14.02 3.39
C ALA A 54 -8.44 15.34 2.96
N GLY A 55 -7.80 16.11 2.07
CA GLY A 55 -8.31 17.42 1.63
C GLY A 55 -9.34 17.33 0.51
N LEU A 56 -9.16 16.40 -0.44
CA LEU A 56 -10.00 16.33 -1.65
C LEU A 56 -11.11 15.28 -1.56
N HIS A 57 -10.97 14.29 -0.68
CA HIS A 57 -11.88 13.13 -0.63
C HIS A 57 -12.43 12.85 0.77
N ARG A 58 -12.42 13.85 1.65
CA ARG A 58 -12.79 13.67 3.06
C ARG A 58 -14.15 13.02 3.25
N GLU A 59 -15.15 13.47 2.52
CA GLU A 59 -16.52 12.93 2.59
C GLU A 59 -16.52 11.42 2.27
N SER A 60 -15.87 11.02 1.18
CA SER A 60 -15.75 9.61 0.81
C SER A 60 -14.96 8.80 1.84
N LEU A 61 -13.89 9.39 2.44
CA LEU A 61 -13.06 8.72 3.43
C LEU A 61 -13.78 8.49 4.77
N THR A 62 -14.77 9.31 5.10
CA THR A 62 -15.57 9.19 6.35
C THR A 62 -16.87 8.41 6.16
N GLY A 63 -17.05 7.80 5.00
CA GLY A 63 -18.16 6.87 4.74
C GLY A 63 -18.12 5.63 5.65
N SER A 64 -19.23 4.93 5.70
CA SER A 64 -19.31 3.66 6.46
C SER A 64 -18.70 2.53 5.63
N TYR A 65 -17.59 1.94 6.10
CA TYR A 65 -16.89 0.81 5.48
C TYR A 65 -16.65 -0.31 6.48
N HIS A 66 -16.50 -1.53 5.98
CA HIS A 66 -16.16 -2.71 6.77
C HIS A 66 -14.65 -2.99 6.76
N ALA A 67 -13.95 -2.52 5.72
CA ALA A 67 -12.51 -2.69 5.59
C ALA A 67 -11.88 -1.59 4.71
N LEU A 68 -10.57 -1.40 4.88
CA LEU A 68 -9.72 -0.57 4.06
C LEU A 68 -8.67 -1.42 3.35
N ILE A 69 -8.53 -1.25 2.03
CA ILE A 69 -7.39 -1.75 1.26
C ILE A 69 -6.61 -0.54 0.75
N ALA A 70 -5.32 -0.50 1.02
CA ALA A 70 -4.45 0.57 0.53
C ALA A 70 -3.26 -0.02 -0.23
N THR A 71 -2.79 0.63 -1.30
CA THR A 71 -1.52 0.28 -1.92
C THR A 71 -0.35 0.78 -1.08
N SER A 72 0.82 0.15 -1.17
CA SER A 72 2.02 0.46 -0.37
C SER A 72 2.54 1.88 -0.52
N MET A 73 2.09 2.61 -1.55
CA MET A 73 2.40 4.03 -1.75
C MET A 73 1.53 4.99 -0.92
N VAL A 74 0.46 4.51 -0.28
CA VAL A 74 -0.36 5.34 0.61
C VAL A 74 0.40 5.59 1.90
N ASP A 75 0.61 6.86 2.29
CA ASP A 75 1.09 7.23 3.62
C ASP A 75 -0.07 7.04 4.63
N LEU A 76 -0.26 5.77 5.00
CA LEU A 76 -1.37 5.34 5.86
C LEU A 76 -1.25 5.94 7.27
N SER A 77 -0.03 6.11 7.78
CA SER A 77 0.22 6.67 9.09
C SER A 77 -0.25 8.13 9.20
N ALA A 78 0.14 8.97 8.24
CA ALA A 78 -0.31 10.35 8.20
C ALA A 78 -1.81 10.46 7.87
N LEU A 79 -2.31 9.63 6.94
CA LEU A 79 -3.72 9.66 6.56
C LEU A 79 -4.65 9.32 7.73
N ARG A 80 -4.31 8.32 8.53
CA ARG A 80 -5.07 7.96 9.75
C ARG A 80 -5.05 9.09 10.79
N GLY A 81 -3.94 9.82 10.91
CA GLY A 81 -3.88 11.02 11.76
C GLY A 81 -4.79 12.15 11.27
N MET A 82 -4.89 12.36 9.96
CA MET A 82 -5.75 13.39 9.36
C MET A 82 -7.23 12.99 9.31
N VAL A 83 -7.52 11.68 9.20
CA VAL A 83 -8.86 11.11 9.12
C VAL A 83 -8.97 9.95 10.12
N PRO A 84 -9.18 10.24 11.42
CA PRO A 84 -9.12 9.21 12.49
C PRO A 84 -10.12 8.06 12.33
N ALA A 85 -11.24 8.27 11.63
CA ALA A 85 -12.21 7.21 11.33
C ALA A 85 -11.58 6.01 10.60
N LEU A 86 -10.55 6.24 9.77
CA LEU A 86 -9.85 5.18 9.06
C LEU A 86 -9.00 4.29 9.98
N ALA A 87 -8.65 4.76 11.17
CA ALA A 87 -7.88 3.97 12.14
C ALA A 87 -8.68 2.83 12.77
N GLN A 88 -10.00 2.88 12.68
CA GLN A 88 -10.90 1.86 13.22
C GLN A 88 -11.20 0.73 12.21
N LEU A 89 -10.81 0.90 10.95
CA LEU A 89 -11.09 -0.07 9.90
C LEU A 89 -10.02 -1.16 9.87
N PRO A 90 -10.40 -2.45 9.83
CA PRO A 90 -9.50 -3.52 9.44
C PRO A 90 -8.84 -3.17 8.11
N THR A 91 -7.51 -3.21 8.07
CA THR A 91 -6.76 -2.67 6.95
C THR A 91 -5.77 -3.67 6.36
N ALA A 92 -5.84 -3.88 5.04
CA ALA A 92 -4.83 -4.56 4.26
C ALA A 92 -3.98 -3.57 3.47
N LEU A 93 -2.65 -3.70 3.56
CA LEU A 93 -1.70 -2.93 2.76
C LEU A 93 -1.12 -3.84 1.67
N TYR A 94 -1.41 -3.53 0.40
CA TYR A 94 -0.99 -4.32 -0.74
C TYR A 94 0.25 -3.74 -1.42
N PHE A 95 1.28 -4.57 -1.56
CA PHE A 95 2.57 -4.22 -2.14
C PHE A 95 2.67 -4.71 -3.59
N HIS A 96 2.54 -3.79 -4.54
CA HIS A 96 2.91 -4.02 -5.95
C HIS A 96 4.43 -4.03 -6.11
N GLU A 97 5.08 -3.09 -5.45
CA GLU A 97 6.52 -2.91 -5.29
C GLU A 97 6.82 -2.43 -3.87
N ASN A 98 8.10 -2.39 -3.49
CA ASN A 98 8.52 -1.79 -2.23
C ASN A 98 9.71 -0.83 -2.44
N GLN A 99 9.82 0.16 -1.57
CA GLN A 99 10.81 1.23 -1.70
C GLN A 99 12.24 0.82 -1.29
N PHE A 100 12.43 -0.41 -0.81
CA PHE A 100 13.75 -0.95 -0.48
C PHE A 100 14.43 -1.61 -1.69
N ALA A 101 13.65 -2.22 -2.58
CA ALA A 101 14.13 -2.88 -3.79
C ALA A 101 13.90 -2.05 -5.07
N TYR A 102 13.39 -0.82 -4.94
CA TYR A 102 13.15 0.04 -6.10
C TYR A 102 14.47 0.46 -6.75
N PRO A 103 14.61 0.37 -8.08
CA PRO A 103 15.83 0.78 -8.77
C PRO A 103 16.19 2.23 -8.48
N LYS A 104 17.43 2.47 -8.04
CA LYS A 104 17.92 3.83 -7.80
C LYS A 104 18.20 4.50 -9.16
N SER A 105 17.51 5.59 -9.47
CA SER A 105 17.89 6.42 -10.60
C SER A 105 19.12 7.25 -10.24
N HIS A 106 20.00 7.52 -11.21
CA HIS A 106 21.18 8.37 -11.03
C HIS A 106 20.83 9.82 -10.60
N ARG A 107 19.57 10.23 -10.70
CA ARG A 107 19.06 11.55 -10.33
C ARG A 107 18.25 11.55 -9.01
N ALA A 108 18.05 10.40 -8.40
CA ALA A 108 17.32 10.34 -7.13
C ALA A 108 18.23 10.81 -5.99
N HIS A 109 17.84 11.84 -5.28
CA HIS A 109 18.45 12.16 -4.00
C HIS A 109 18.34 10.93 -3.09
N ALA A 110 19.41 10.62 -2.35
CA ALA A 110 19.46 9.47 -1.45
C ALA A 110 18.59 9.71 -0.20
N SER A 111 17.28 9.89 -0.40
CA SER A 111 16.33 10.06 0.69
C SER A 111 15.87 8.69 1.18
N VAL A 112 15.90 8.50 2.50
CA VAL A 112 15.30 7.33 3.17
C VAL A 112 13.79 7.51 3.42
N GLU A 113 13.26 8.67 3.11
CA GLU A 113 11.85 9.01 3.38
C GLU A 113 10.86 8.02 2.78
N PRO A 114 10.97 7.58 1.50
CA PRO A 114 10.06 6.59 0.94
C PRO A 114 10.05 5.27 1.73
N GLN A 115 11.22 4.84 2.20
CA GLN A 115 11.38 3.63 2.99
C GLN A 115 10.72 3.76 4.37
N ILE A 116 10.91 4.91 5.05
CA ILE A 116 10.29 5.20 6.34
C ILE A 116 8.78 5.28 6.21
N VAL A 117 8.26 5.99 5.22
CA VAL A 117 6.80 6.09 4.97
C VAL A 117 6.20 4.70 4.75
N THR A 118 6.84 3.87 3.92
CA THR A 118 6.35 2.52 3.64
C THR A 118 6.40 1.63 4.90
N LEU A 119 7.46 1.73 5.70
CA LEU A 119 7.58 0.99 6.96
C LEU A 119 6.49 1.42 7.97
N TYR A 120 6.26 2.72 8.13
CA TYR A 120 5.23 3.23 9.04
C TYR A 120 3.83 2.86 8.59
N SER A 121 3.58 2.90 7.28
CA SER A 121 2.30 2.42 6.72
C SER A 121 2.10 0.94 6.96
N ALA A 122 3.17 0.13 6.85
CA ALA A 122 3.13 -1.29 7.19
C ALA A 122 2.82 -1.54 8.67
N LEU A 123 3.39 -0.74 9.58
CA LEU A 123 3.10 -0.81 11.02
C LEU A 123 1.65 -0.46 11.35
N CYS A 124 1.02 0.39 10.55
CA CYS A 124 -0.38 0.79 10.71
C CYS A 124 -1.40 -0.21 10.14
N ALA A 125 -0.99 -1.18 9.32
CA ALA A 125 -1.92 -2.13 8.69
C ALA A 125 -2.07 -3.40 9.52
N ASP A 126 -3.23 -4.05 9.47
CA ASP A 126 -3.49 -5.33 10.14
C ASP A 126 -2.96 -6.52 9.34
N GLN A 127 -2.97 -6.41 8.01
CA GLN A 127 -2.43 -7.41 7.08
C GLN A 127 -1.52 -6.77 6.07
N LEU A 128 -0.36 -7.39 5.81
CA LEU A 128 0.53 -7.05 4.71
C LEU A 128 0.37 -8.08 3.60
N VAL A 129 0.11 -7.61 2.39
CA VAL A 129 -0.09 -8.48 1.24
C VAL A 129 0.93 -8.12 0.17
N PHE A 130 1.76 -9.07 -0.22
CA PHE A 130 2.76 -8.90 -1.26
C PHE A 130 2.37 -9.68 -2.52
N ASN A 131 2.62 -9.10 -3.69
CA ASN A 131 2.37 -9.77 -4.96
C ASN A 131 3.30 -10.96 -5.23
N THR A 132 4.51 -10.97 -4.64
CA THR A 132 5.51 -12.03 -4.84
C THR A 132 6.34 -12.28 -3.57
N ALA A 133 6.96 -13.43 -3.47
CA ALA A 133 7.94 -13.74 -2.43
C ALA A 133 9.15 -12.79 -2.48
N PHE A 134 9.65 -12.48 -3.68
CA PHE A 134 10.75 -11.52 -3.86
C PHE A 134 10.43 -10.15 -3.26
N ASN A 135 9.23 -9.63 -3.54
CA ASN A 135 8.80 -8.33 -3.02
C ASN A 135 8.72 -8.35 -1.48
N ARG A 136 8.15 -9.40 -0.90
CA ARG A 136 8.11 -9.61 0.55
C ARG A 136 9.51 -9.67 1.17
N ASP A 137 10.37 -10.52 0.63
CA ASP A 137 11.68 -10.81 1.24
C ASP A 137 12.62 -9.60 1.13
N SER A 138 12.60 -8.89 0.00
CA SER A 138 13.35 -7.66 -0.19
C SER A 138 12.84 -6.52 0.71
N PHE A 139 11.52 -6.41 0.94
CA PHE A 139 10.96 -5.46 1.89
C PHE A 139 11.50 -5.71 3.30
N PHE A 140 11.42 -6.94 3.80
CA PHE A 140 11.85 -7.26 5.16
C PHE A 140 13.37 -7.13 5.34
N ALA A 141 14.17 -7.58 4.38
CA ALA A 141 15.62 -7.40 4.43
C ALA A 141 16.01 -5.91 4.46
N GLY A 142 15.34 -5.10 3.64
CA GLY A 142 15.58 -3.66 3.61
C GLY A 142 15.10 -2.94 4.87
N ALA A 143 13.95 -3.34 5.43
CA ALA A 143 13.44 -2.79 6.68
C ALA A 143 14.38 -3.10 7.87
N GLU A 144 14.87 -4.34 7.97
CA GLU A 144 15.87 -4.71 8.98
C GLU A 144 17.17 -3.89 8.83
N GLN A 145 17.63 -3.70 7.58
CA GLN A 145 18.82 -2.91 7.33
C GLN A 145 18.62 -1.44 7.69
N LEU A 146 17.44 -0.86 7.38
CA LEU A 146 17.11 0.51 7.75
C LEU A 146 17.10 0.68 9.27
N LEU A 147 16.36 -0.18 9.98
CA LEU A 147 16.23 -0.09 11.45
C LEU A 147 17.58 -0.20 12.17
N ARG A 148 18.50 -1.08 11.69
CA ARG A 148 19.86 -1.17 12.24
C ARG A 148 20.71 0.08 12.06
N ARG A 149 20.36 0.96 11.14
CA ARG A 149 21.09 2.21 10.84
C ARG A 149 20.55 3.41 11.60
N LEU A 150 19.38 3.28 12.22
CA LEU A 150 18.81 4.36 13.02
C LEU A 150 19.63 4.52 14.33
N PRO A 151 19.83 5.77 14.79
CA PRO A 151 20.88 6.06 15.78
C PRO A 151 20.53 5.66 17.20
N ASP A 152 19.25 5.58 17.58
CA ASP A 152 18.86 5.41 18.98
C ASP A 152 17.43 4.91 19.14
N LEU A 153 17.18 4.20 20.26
CA LEU A 153 15.87 3.80 20.77
C LEU A 153 14.94 3.09 19.75
N VAL A 154 15.52 2.30 18.86
CA VAL A 154 14.74 1.51 17.89
C VAL A 154 14.17 0.28 18.58
N PRO A 155 12.83 0.10 18.65
CA PRO A 155 12.23 -1.07 19.28
C PRO A 155 12.65 -2.36 18.57
N GLY A 156 13.01 -3.39 19.34
CA GLY A 156 13.24 -4.73 18.82
C GLY A 156 11.94 -5.43 18.39
N GLY A 157 12.05 -6.46 17.54
CA GLY A 157 10.93 -7.33 17.18
C GLY A 157 9.93 -6.78 16.16
N LEU A 158 10.07 -5.52 15.70
CA LEU A 158 9.14 -4.90 14.75
C LEU A 158 8.97 -5.71 13.46
N VAL A 159 10.08 -6.16 12.87
CA VAL A 159 10.05 -6.92 11.62
C VAL A 159 9.42 -8.30 11.82
N SER A 160 9.70 -8.96 12.94
CA SER A 160 9.09 -10.25 13.27
C SER A 160 7.57 -10.14 13.37
N ALA A 161 7.07 -9.14 14.11
CA ALA A 161 5.64 -8.87 14.22
C ALA A 161 4.95 -8.56 12.88
N LEU A 162 5.66 -7.87 11.96
CA LEU A 162 5.16 -7.63 10.60
C LEU A 162 5.09 -8.92 9.77
N ARG A 163 6.09 -9.82 9.92
CA ARG A 163 6.11 -11.11 9.20
C ARG A 163 4.92 -12.01 9.58
N GLU A 164 4.50 -12.02 10.83
CA GLU A 164 3.39 -12.85 11.34
C GLU A 164 2.05 -12.51 10.67
N ARG A 165 1.87 -11.24 10.27
CA ARG A 165 0.65 -10.74 9.59
C ARG A 165 0.85 -10.52 8.09
N THR A 166 1.68 -11.33 7.46
CA THR A 166 2.03 -11.20 6.03
C THR A 166 1.49 -12.37 5.21
N ARG A 167 0.98 -12.06 4.02
CA ARG A 167 0.54 -13.03 3.01
C ARG A 167 1.13 -12.69 1.63
N ILE A 168 1.20 -13.69 0.77
CA ILE A 168 1.51 -13.52 -0.66
C ILE A 168 0.25 -13.81 -1.43
N ILE A 169 -0.25 -12.80 -2.16
CA ILE A 169 -1.39 -12.92 -3.07
C ILE A 169 -0.96 -12.27 -4.39
N PRO A 170 -0.69 -13.06 -5.43
CA PRO A 170 -0.28 -12.55 -6.73
C PRO A 170 -1.33 -11.60 -7.35
N VAL A 171 -0.88 -10.77 -8.28
CA VAL A 171 -1.80 -9.95 -9.10
C VAL A 171 -2.68 -10.88 -9.93
N LEU A 172 -3.96 -10.57 -9.97
CA LEU A 172 -4.94 -11.27 -10.81
C LEU A 172 -4.56 -11.15 -12.30
N LEU A 173 -4.55 -12.29 -12.98
CA LEU A 173 -4.37 -12.37 -14.43
C LEU A 173 -5.69 -12.83 -15.06
N GLU A 174 -6.00 -12.25 -16.20
CA GLU A 174 -7.16 -12.66 -17.01
C GLU A 174 -6.85 -13.98 -17.73
N ASP A 175 -7.86 -14.82 -17.95
CA ASP A 175 -7.72 -16.13 -18.60
C ASP A 175 -7.04 -16.04 -19.97
N ARG A 176 -7.32 -14.98 -20.74
CA ARG A 176 -6.65 -14.70 -22.01
C ARG A 176 -5.12 -14.59 -21.94
N CYS A 177 -4.56 -14.35 -20.76
CA CYS A 177 -3.11 -14.32 -20.58
C CYS A 177 -2.48 -15.73 -20.67
N PHE A 178 -3.29 -16.78 -20.59
CA PHE A 178 -2.88 -18.18 -20.67
C PHE A 178 -3.27 -18.83 -21.99
N GLU A 179 -3.99 -18.10 -22.87
CA GLU A 179 -4.30 -18.56 -24.22
C GLU A 179 -3.07 -18.34 -25.10
N LEU A 180 -2.48 -19.42 -25.60
CA LEU A 180 -1.41 -19.33 -26.58
C LEU A 180 -2.00 -18.84 -27.92
N PRO A 181 -1.34 -17.88 -28.61
CA PRO A 181 -1.74 -17.56 -29.98
C PRO A 181 -1.60 -18.83 -30.84
N ALA A 182 -2.66 -19.14 -31.57
CA ALA A 182 -2.71 -20.23 -32.54
C ALA A 182 -1.70 -20.02 -33.67
#